data_e930183f7bdcf641ceeb8907e4bf55d7
#
_entry.id   e930183f7bdcf641ceeb8907e4bf55d7
#
_cell.length_a   1.000
_cell.length_b   1.000
_cell.length_c   1.000
_cell.angle_alpha   90.00
_cell.angle_beta   90.00
_cell.angle_gamma   90.00
#
_symmetry.space_group_name_H-M   'P 1'
#
loop_
_entity.id
_entity.type
_entity.pdbx_description
1 polymer ?
#
loop_
_entity_poly.entity_id
_entity_poly.type
_entity_poly.pdbx_seq_one_letter_code
_entity_poly.pdbx_strand_id
1 'polypeptide(L)'
;MLREKGINSYLPLVKTLRQWSDRKKFVEFPLISGYIFVKLKSENEKEIVYGTKGVVNFVRLNGKVGIVYENEVNAMKQLIDLGYHLESFSGVKKIGKGDKILISSGPLKNLEGIVIEENDQKIFEIYLEGIGYNVRVKLPDSILKKIS
;
A
#
# COMPACT_ATOMS: atom_id res chain seq x y z
N MET A 1 9.15 2.81 18.21
CA MET A 1 9.50 4.21 18.50
C MET A 1 8.32 5.16 18.36
N LEU A 2 7.66 5.23 17.21
CA LEU A 2 6.47 6.09 17.05
C LEU A 2 5.32 5.65 17.96
N ARG A 3 5.07 4.36 18.06
CA ARG A 3 4.02 3.83 18.94
C ARG A 3 4.26 4.15 20.40
N GLU A 4 5.50 4.12 20.85
CA GLU A 4 5.89 4.47 22.23
C GLU A 4 5.59 5.95 22.54
N LYS A 5 5.59 6.80 21.52
CA LYS A 5 5.27 8.21 21.62
C LYS A 5 3.78 8.51 21.43
N GLY A 6 2.95 7.46 21.28
CA GLY A 6 1.52 7.62 21.08
C GLY A 6 1.11 7.98 19.66
N ILE A 7 2.01 7.85 18.70
CA ILE A 7 1.71 8.13 17.29
C ILE A 7 1.15 6.87 16.63
N ASN A 8 -0.01 7.02 16.01
CA ASN A 8 -0.62 5.94 15.23
C ASN A 8 0.14 5.78 13.93
N SER A 9 0.80 4.64 13.76
CA SER A 9 1.65 4.37 12.60
C SER A 9 1.33 3.01 11.99
N TYR A 10 1.55 2.88 10.68
CA TYR A 10 1.41 1.63 9.96
C TYR A 10 2.56 1.44 8.99
N LEU A 11 3.25 0.33 9.14
CA LEU A 11 4.29 -0.10 8.23
C LEU A 11 3.79 -1.36 7.51
N PRO A 12 3.31 -1.23 6.26
CA PRO A 12 2.90 -2.43 5.51
C PRO A 12 4.10 -3.30 5.19
N LEU A 13 4.03 -4.56 5.61
CA LEU A 13 5.10 -5.53 5.38
C LEU A 13 4.61 -6.63 4.47
N VAL A 14 5.43 -6.99 3.50
CA VAL A 14 5.17 -8.10 2.58
C VAL A 14 6.19 -9.21 2.81
N LYS A 15 5.75 -10.45 2.72
CA LYS A 15 6.60 -11.62 2.90
C LYS A 15 7.13 -12.07 1.55
N THR A 16 8.43 -12.24 1.46
CA THR A 16 9.09 -12.73 0.24
C THR A 16 9.93 -13.95 0.61
N LEU A 17 9.82 -15.01 -0.19
CA LEU A 17 10.65 -16.20 0.00
C LEU A 17 12.06 -15.91 -0.48
N ARG A 18 13.02 -16.00 0.42
CA ARG A 18 14.45 -15.86 0.10
C ARG A 18 15.12 -17.22 0.24
N GLN A 19 16.00 -17.52 -0.71
CA GLN A 19 16.80 -18.73 -0.67
C GLN A 19 18.27 -18.37 -0.40
N TRP A 20 18.79 -18.91 0.69
CA TRP A 20 20.23 -18.90 0.97
C TRP A 20 20.84 -20.24 0.55
N SER A 21 22.15 -20.35 0.62
CA SER A 21 22.87 -21.54 0.18
C SER A 21 22.40 -22.86 0.83
N ASP A 22 21.86 -22.79 2.04
CA ASP A 22 21.50 -23.96 2.83
C ASP A 22 20.01 -24.05 3.17
N ARG A 23 19.20 -22.99 2.93
CA ARG A 23 17.77 -23.00 3.31
C ARG A 23 16.97 -21.94 2.60
N LYS A 24 15.64 -22.16 2.61
CA LYS A 24 14.64 -21.16 2.19
C LYS A 24 13.98 -20.58 3.42
N LYS A 25 13.76 -19.28 3.45
CA LYS A 25 13.09 -18.60 4.55
C LYS A 25 12.23 -17.45 4.03
N PHE A 26 11.06 -17.26 4.63
CA PHE A 26 10.27 -16.07 4.39
C PHE A 26 10.85 -14.88 5.17
N VAL A 27 11.02 -13.76 4.48
CA VAL A 27 11.52 -12.52 5.06
C VAL A 27 10.49 -11.42 4.79
N GLU A 28 10.23 -10.61 5.82
CA GLU A 28 9.31 -9.48 5.70
C GLU A 28 10.08 -8.23 5.27
N PHE A 29 9.52 -7.52 4.27
CA PHE A 29 10.06 -6.27 3.78
C PHE A 29 8.96 -5.21 3.75
N PRO A 30 9.30 -3.91 3.95
CA PRO A 30 8.34 -2.85 3.73
C PRO A 30 7.80 -2.88 2.30
N LEU A 31 6.50 -2.73 2.15
CA LEU A 31 5.86 -2.68 0.83
C LEU A 31 6.44 -1.53 -0.01
N ILE A 32 6.63 -0.38 0.61
CA ILE A 32 7.30 0.76 -0.01
C ILE A 32 8.55 1.06 0.82
N SER A 33 9.70 0.79 0.24
CA SER A 33 10.97 0.91 0.94
C SER A 33 11.20 2.33 1.46
N GLY A 34 11.51 2.45 2.74
CA GLY A 34 11.80 3.73 3.38
C GLY A 34 10.57 4.53 3.80
N TYR A 35 9.36 4.01 3.59
CA TYR A 35 8.13 4.73 3.91
C TYR A 35 7.36 4.06 5.05
N ILE A 36 6.85 4.89 5.93
CA ILE A 36 5.91 4.47 6.97
C ILE A 36 4.74 5.46 6.97
N PHE A 37 3.53 4.97 7.19
CA PHE A 37 2.34 5.81 7.25
C PHE A 37 2.04 6.20 8.69
N VAL A 38 1.71 7.45 8.91
CA VAL A 38 1.30 7.94 10.23
C VAL A 38 -0.05 8.62 10.12
N LYS A 39 -0.88 8.39 11.13
CA LYS A 39 -2.17 9.07 11.26
C LYS A 39 -2.06 10.06 12.39
N LEU A 40 -2.04 11.33 12.05
CA LEU A 40 -1.86 12.41 13.01
C LEU A 40 -3.22 12.92 13.50
N LYS A 41 -3.31 13.17 14.80
CA LYS A 41 -4.51 13.74 15.43
C LYS A 41 -4.48 15.26 15.48
N SER A 42 -3.27 15.85 15.47
CA SER A 42 -3.08 17.29 15.56
C SER A 42 -1.77 17.70 14.93
N GLU A 43 -1.62 18.99 14.66
CA GLU A 43 -0.37 19.56 14.14
C GLU A 43 0.83 19.35 15.08
N ASN A 44 0.58 19.31 16.39
CA ASN A 44 1.64 19.08 17.36
C ASN A 44 2.34 17.73 17.20
N GLU A 45 1.63 16.73 16.71
CA GLU A 45 2.20 15.40 16.49
C GLU A 45 3.24 15.38 15.38
N LYS A 46 3.22 16.34 14.45
CA LYS A 46 4.24 16.46 13.41
C LYS A 46 5.63 16.66 14.03
N GLU A 47 5.73 17.48 15.05
CA GLU A 47 7.01 17.71 15.74
C GLU A 47 7.51 16.44 16.43
N ILE A 48 6.60 15.68 17.03
CA ILE A 48 6.92 14.39 17.65
C ILE A 48 7.48 13.42 16.62
N VAL A 49 6.86 13.36 15.44
CA VAL A 49 7.30 12.50 14.35
C VAL A 49 8.71 12.93 13.89
N TYR A 50 8.92 14.22 13.65
CA TYR A 50 10.24 14.74 13.25
C TYR A 50 11.33 14.44 14.26
N GLY A 51 11.01 14.50 15.55
CA GLY A 51 11.95 14.21 16.62
C GLY A 51 12.23 12.74 16.86
N THR A 52 11.60 11.85 16.10
CA THR A 52 11.78 10.41 16.24
C THR A 52 12.98 9.94 15.45
N LYS A 53 13.86 9.18 16.11
CA LYS A 53 15.07 8.65 15.48
C LYS A 53 14.70 7.76 14.29
N GLY A 54 15.38 7.98 13.17
CA GLY A 54 15.14 7.25 11.93
C GLY A 54 14.17 7.93 10.96
N VAL A 55 13.42 8.93 11.44
CA VAL A 55 12.56 9.73 10.57
C VAL A 55 13.39 10.84 9.94
N VAL A 56 13.39 10.89 8.61
CA VAL A 56 14.11 11.93 7.87
C VAL A 56 13.19 13.12 7.60
N ASN A 57 12.03 12.87 6.99
CA ASN A 57 11.09 13.93 6.64
C ASN A 57 9.74 13.32 6.26
N PHE A 58 8.71 14.16 6.17
CA PHE A 58 7.49 13.78 5.49
C PHE A 58 7.74 13.76 3.98
N VAL A 59 7.13 12.76 3.31
CA VAL A 59 7.24 12.65 1.85
C VAL A 59 6.54 13.85 1.21
N ARG A 60 7.19 14.45 0.23
CA ARG A 60 6.62 15.56 -0.53
C ARG A 60 6.57 15.21 -2.00
N LEU A 61 5.46 15.56 -2.62
CA LEU A 61 5.27 15.41 -4.05
C LEU A 61 4.76 16.74 -4.59
N ASN A 62 5.50 17.31 -5.56
CA ASN A 62 5.18 18.62 -6.13
C ASN A 62 5.07 19.74 -5.07
N GLY A 63 5.96 19.69 -4.07
CA GLY A 63 6.02 20.69 -3.00
C GLY A 63 4.98 20.53 -1.90
N LYS A 64 4.12 19.53 -1.98
CA LYS A 64 3.08 19.25 -0.98
C LYS A 64 3.39 17.98 -0.21
N VAL A 65 3.05 17.96 1.08
CA VAL A 65 3.16 16.75 1.89
C VAL A 65 2.23 15.68 1.30
N GLY A 66 2.79 14.48 1.09
CA GLY A 66 2.04 13.37 0.56
C GLY A 66 1.01 12.84 1.55
N ILE A 67 -0.23 12.77 1.10
CA ILE A 67 -1.34 12.24 1.89
C ILE A 67 -1.82 10.94 1.26
N VAL A 68 -1.88 9.89 2.10
CA VAL A 68 -2.51 8.63 1.73
C VAL A 68 -3.81 8.54 2.52
N TYR A 69 -4.91 8.35 1.81
CA TYR A 69 -6.22 8.34 2.45
C TYR A 69 -6.45 7.07 3.27
N GLU A 70 -7.29 7.19 4.28
CA GLU A 70 -7.55 6.10 5.21
C GLU A 70 -8.09 4.86 4.50
N ASN A 71 -8.97 5.04 3.50
CA ASN A 71 -9.48 3.93 2.71
C ASN A 71 -8.39 3.21 1.92
N GLU A 72 -7.39 3.94 1.44
CA GLU A 72 -6.24 3.35 0.74
C GLU A 72 -5.37 2.53 1.68
N VAL A 73 -5.09 3.05 2.88
CA VAL A 73 -4.34 2.32 3.91
C VAL A 73 -5.10 1.08 4.35
N ASN A 74 -6.40 1.19 4.58
CA ASN A 74 -7.24 0.06 4.97
C ASN A 74 -7.30 -1.00 3.88
N ALA A 75 -7.30 -0.60 2.62
CA ALA A 75 -7.24 -1.51 1.48
C ALA A 75 -5.97 -2.36 1.51
N MET A 76 -4.83 -1.73 1.73
CA MET A 76 -3.55 -2.45 1.84
C MET A 76 -3.56 -3.41 3.02
N LYS A 77 -4.06 -2.98 4.18
CA LYS A 77 -4.18 -3.84 5.36
C LYS A 77 -5.02 -5.07 5.09
N GLN A 78 -6.20 -4.88 4.51
CA GLN A 78 -7.11 -5.98 4.20
C GLN A 78 -6.50 -6.98 3.22
N LEU A 79 -5.86 -6.50 2.18
CA LEU A 79 -5.23 -7.37 1.19
C LEU A 79 -4.09 -8.18 1.81
N ILE A 80 -3.27 -7.55 2.63
CA ILE A 80 -2.17 -8.23 3.33
C ILE A 80 -2.72 -9.25 4.33
N ASP A 81 -3.73 -8.89 5.10
CA ASP A 81 -4.34 -9.77 6.11
C ASP A 81 -5.01 -10.98 5.47
N LEU A 82 -5.55 -10.84 4.25
CA LEU A 82 -6.12 -11.94 3.49
C LEU A 82 -5.07 -12.85 2.84
N GLY A 83 -3.80 -12.53 3.00
CA GLY A 83 -2.70 -13.33 2.50
C GLY A 83 -2.27 -13.03 1.08
N TYR A 84 -2.77 -11.96 0.46
CA TYR A 84 -2.32 -11.56 -0.87
C TYR A 84 -0.95 -10.92 -0.83
N HIS A 85 -0.17 -11.20 -1.88
CA HIS A 85 1.14 -10.58 -2.04
C HIS A 85 1.02 -9.26 -2.81
N LEU A 86 1.45 -8.18 -2.18
CA LEU A 86 1.45 -6.86 -2.78
C LEU A 86 2.84 -6.48 -3.26
N GLU A 87 2.88 -5.76 -4.37
CA GLU A 87 4.09 -5.16 -4.90
C GLU A 87 3.85 -3.67 -5.13
N SER A 88 4.89 -2.87 -4.99
CA SER A 88 4.81 -1.44 -5.25
C SER A 88 5.88 -0.99 -6.23
N PHE A 89 5.58 0.06 -6.98
CA PHE A 89 6.58 0.77 -7.77
C PHE A 89 6.17 2.22 -7.95
N SER A 90 7.18 3.07 -7.99
CA SER A 90 6.98 4.48 -8.28
C SER A 90 6.64 4.65 -9.76
N GLY A 91 5.85 5.63 -10.07
CA GLY A 91 5.53 5.92 -11.46
C GLY A 91 4.32 6.78 -11.62
N VAL A 92 4.10 7.17 -12.87
CA VAL A 92 2.97 8.00 -13.25
C VAL A 92 1.73 7.11 -13.39
N LYS A 93 0.58 7.64 -12.96
CA LYS A 93 -0.70 6.99 -13.17
C LYS A 93 -0.91 6.72 -14.66
N LYS A 94 -1.08 5.45 -15.02
CA LYS A 94 -1.38 5.06 -16.40
C LYS A 94 -2.87 5.25 -16.65
N ILE A 95 -3.22 6.37 -17.28
CA ILE A 95 -4.59 6.67 -17.63
C ILE A 95 -4.95 5.90 -18.90
N GLY A 96 -6.11 5.29 -18.93
CA GLY A 96 -6.66 4.66 -20.11
C GLY A 96 -6.25 3.22 -20.38
N LYS A 97 -5.48 2.61 -19.47
CA LYS A 97 -5.15 1.19 -19.57
C LYS A 97 -5.83 0.42 -18.45
N GLY A 98 -6.72 -0.48 -18.82
CA GLY A 98 -7.46 -1.30 -17.89
C GLY A 98 -8.80 -0.70 -17.48
N ASP A 99 -9.62 -1.51 -16.86
CA ASP A 99 -10.96 -1.13 -16.45
C ASP A 99 -10.96 -0.56 -15.04
N LYS A 100 -11.49 0.64 -14.87
CA LYS A 100 -11.69 1.21 -13.55
C LYS A 100 -12.87 0.52 -12.89
N ILE A 101 -12.68 -0.01 -11.70
CA ILE A 101 -13.69 -0.78 -11.00
C ILE A 101 -13.78 -0.39 -9.54
N LEU A 102 -14.98 -0.56 -9.00
CA LEU A 102 -15.26 -0.43 -7.59
C LEU A 102 -15.82 -1.77 -7.11
N ILE A 103 -15.19 -2.32 -6.08
CA ILE A 103 -15.66 -3.57 -5.49
C ILE A 103 -16.91 -3.31 -4.68
N SER A 104 -18.01 -3.99 -5.04
CA SER A 104 -19.34 -3.73 -4.47
C SER A 104 -19.69 -4.59 -3.27
N SER A 105 -18.99 -5.71 -3.06
CA SER A 105 -19.33 -6.64 -1.98
C SER A 105 -18.12 -7.45 -1.52
N GLY A 106 -18.27 -8.10 -0.36
CA GLY A 106 -17.24 -8.95 0.22
C GLY A 106 -16.23 -8.19 1.06
N PRO A 107 -15.12 -8.85 1.44
CA PRO A 107 -14.11 -8.23 2.31
C PRO A 107 -13.44 -6.98 1.74
N LEU A 108 -13.40 -6.88 0.40
CA LEU A 108 -12.76 -5.76 -0.30
C LEU A 108 -13.75 -4.71 -0.78
N LYS A 109 -14.94 -4.67 -0.18
CA LYS A 109 -15.98 -3.71 -0.55
C LYS A 109 -15.46 -2.27 -0.44
N ASN A 110 -15.84 -1.46 -1.44
CA ASN A 110 -15.47 -0.06 -1.57
C ASN A 110 -14.01 0.20 -1.99
N LEU A 111 -13.25 -0.85 -2.32
CA LEU A 111 -11.96 -0.64 -2.96
C LEU A 111 -12.15 -0.17 -4.39
N GLU A 112 -11.47 0.89 -4.74
CA GLU A 112 -11.44 1.44 -6.08
C GLU A 112 -10.06 1.26 -6.68
N GLY A 113 -10.01 0.80 -7.92
CA GLY A 113 -8.75 0.59 -8.59
C GLY A 113 -8.95 0.24 -10.05
N ILE A 114 -7.87 -0.20 -10.68
CA ILE A 114 -7.85 -0.56 -12.09
C ILE A 114 -7.51 -2.05 -12.20
N VAL A 115 -8.26 -2.77 -13.02
CA VAL A 115 -7.93 -4.16 -13.37
C VAL A 115 -7.25 -4.16 -14.74
N ILE A 116 -6.07 -4.76 -14.79
CA ILE A 116 -5.33 -4.96 -16.03
C ILE A 116 -5.08 -6.45 -16.23
N GLU A 117 -4.99 -6.88 -17.49
CA GLU A 117 -4.58 -8.22 -17.82
C GLU A 117 -3.12 -8.26 -18.23
N GLU A 118 -2.38 -9.19 -17.61
CA GLU A 118 -0.97 -9.38 -17.90
C GLU A 118 -0.66 -10.88 -17.80
N ASN A 119 -0.17 -11.49 -18.89
CA ASN A 119 0.15 -12.92 -18.96
C ASN A 119 -1.02 -13.82 -18.53
N ASP A 120 -2.21 -13.54 -19.05
CA ASP A 120 -3.46 -14.25 -18.76
C ASP A 120 -3.90 -14.18 -17.29
N GLN A 121 -3.32 -13.26 -16.52
CA GLN A 121 -3.68 -13.02 -15.14
C GLN A 121 -4.27 -11.63 -14.97
N LYS A 122 -5.27 -11.54 -14.09
CA LYS A 122 -5.86 -10.25 -13.75
C LYS A 122 -5.14 -9.64 -12.56
N ILE A 123 -4.71 -8.40 -12.72
CA ILE A 123 -3.99 -7.65 -11.71
C ILE A 123 -4.84 -6.45 -11.31
N PHE A 124 -5.06 -6.32 -10.01
CA PHE A 124 -5.72 -5.16 -9.44
C PHE A 124 -4.65 -4.16 -9.02
N GLU A 125 -4.81 -2.90 -9.46
CA GLU A 125 -3.82 -1.86 -9.21
C GLU A 125 -4.47 -0.67 -8.52
N ILE A 126 -3.87 -0.23 -7.41
CA ILE A 126 -4.28 0.97 -6.68
C ILE A 126 -3.18 2.01 -6.86
N TYR A 127 -3.56 3.20 -7.31
CA TYR A 127 -2.63 4.31 -7.42
C TYR A 127 -2.75 5.22 -6.19
N LEU A 128 -1.66 5.31 -5.42
CA LEU A 128 -1.55 6.20 -4.27
C LEU A 128 -1.08 7.56 -4.75
N GLU A 129 -2.02 8.39 -5.14
CA GLU A 129 -1.76 9.65 -5.83
C GLU A 129 -0.89 10.61 -5.00
N GLY A 130 -1.13 10.67 -3.68
CA GLY A 130 -0.42 11.58 -2.79
C GLY A 130 1.06 11.31 -2.67
N ILE A 131 1.53 10.12 -3.00
CA ILE A 131 2.93 9.74 -2.90
C ILE A 131 3.52 9.22 -4.23
N GLY A 132 2.70 9.12 -5.27
CA GLY A 132 3.18 8.70 -6.59
C GLY A 132 3.60 7.25 -6.70
N TYR A 133 2.96 6.35 -5.98
CA TYR A 133 3.23 4.91 -6.01
C TYR A 133 2.02 4.12 -6.45
N ASN A 134 2.27 3.06 -7.22
CA ASN A 134 1.26 2.06 -7.57
C ASN A 134 1.44 0.84 -6.67
N VAL A 135 0.35 0.29 -6.20
CA VAL A 135 0.33 -0.98 -5.46
C VAL A 135 -0.45 -1.99 -6.29
N ARG A 136 0.17 -3.12 -6.58
CA ARG A 136 -0.39 -4.17 -7.42
C ARG A 136 -0.60 -5.45 -6.63
N VAL A 137 -1.70 -6.14 -6.96
CA VAL A 137 -1.99 -7.45 -6.38
C VAL A 137 -2.68 -8.32 -7.43
N LYS A 138 -2.29 -9.60 -7.47
CA LYS A 138 -2.98 -10.59 -8.30
C LYS A 138 -4.19 -11.10 -7.54
N LEU A 139 -5.37 -10.91 -8.11
CA LEU A 139 -6.61 -11.36 -7.50
C LEU A 139 -7.20 -12.54 -8.31
N PRO A 140 -7.78 -13.54 -7.62
CA PRO A 140 -8.46 -14.62 -8.29
C PRO A 140 -9.74 -14.13 -8.99
N ASP A 141 -10.13 -14.79 -10.08
CA ASP A 141 -11.33 -14.47 -10.84
C ASP A 141 -12.60 -14.47 -9.99
N SER A 142 -12.64 -15.31 -8.98
CA SER A 142 -13.80 -15.39 -8.07
C SER A 142 -14.08 -14.07 -7.35
N ILE A 143 -13.02 -13.34 -6.99
CA ILE A 143 -13.18 -12.02 -6.38
C ILE A 143 -13.52 -10.98 -7.44
N LEU A 144 -12.87 -11.03 -8.58
CA LEU A 144 -13.07 -10.08 -9.68
C LEU A 144 -14.48 -10.15 -10.28
N LYS A 145 -15.15 -11.28 -10.20
CA LYS A 145 -16.55 -11.41 -10.64
C LYS A 145 -17.53 -10.59 -9.80
N LYS A 146 -17.13 -10.19 -8.58
CA LYS A 146 -17.93 -9.36 -7.68
C LYS A 146 -17.69 -7.88 -7.87
N ILE A 147 -16.87 -7.52 -8.82
CA ILE A 147 -16.49 -6.14 -9.12
C ILE A 147 -17.45 -5.59 -10.16
N SER A 148 -18.08 -4.47 -9.86
CA SER A 148 -19.00 -3.76 -10.74
C SER A 148 -18.34 -2.57 -11.41
#